data_b3c8d85ec7a9dd409da39897ff3cef25
#
_entry.id   b3c8d85ec7a9dd409da39897ff3cef25
#
_cell.length_a   1.000
_cell.length_b   1.000
_cell.length_c   1.000
_cell.angle_alpha   90.00
_cell.angle_beta   90.00
_cell.angle_gamma   90.00
#
_symmetry.space_group_name_H-M   'P 1'
#
loop_
_entity.id
_entity.type
_entity.pdbx_description
1 polymer ?
#
loop_
_entity_poly.entity_id
_entity_poly.type
_entity_poly.pdbx_seq_one_letter_code
_entity_poly.pdbx_strand_id
1 'polypeptide(L)'
;MDRARHKNLVSEIRSTGARIQPISDGDVQAAIACGFEGTGTHCLMGIGAAPEGVISAAAMRALGGHFQGQLVYDPAIAQTSEWADYTKEGNIKRLNEMGITDIDKIYEANELASGENVAFAGSGILSLIHI
;
A
#
# COMPACT_ATOMS: atom_id res chain seq x y z
N MET A 1 -0.76 -1.95 8.98
CA MET A 1 0.06 -2.89 9.81
C MET A 1 0.62 -2.16 11.01
N ASP A 2 0.75 -2.87 12.12
CA ASP A 2 1.36 -2.33 13.34
C ASP A 2 2.89 -2.31 13.17
N ARG A 3 3.41 -1.22 12.65
CA ARG A 3 4.82 -0.97 12.38
C ARG A 3 5.21 0.43 12.86
N ALA A 4 6.44 0.60 13.31
CA ALA A 4 6.95 1.88 13.83
C ALA A 4 6.74 3.04 12.85
N ARG A 5 6.92 2.78 11.55
CA ARG A 5 6.71 3.76 10.47
C ARG A 5 5.28 4.31 10.35
N HIS A 6 4.29 3.62 10.92
CA HIS A 6 2.90 4.04 10.89
C HIS A 6 2.44 4.82 12.13
N LYS A 7 3.32 5.02 13.11
CA LYS A 7 2.95 5.65 14.39
C LYS A 7 2.32 7.03 14.22
N ASN A 8 2.89 7.88 13.39
CA ASN A 8 2.36 9.22 13.14
C ASN A 8 1.03 9.15 12.40
N LEU A 9 0.96 8.36 11.32
CA LEU A 9 -0.27 8.13 10.56
C LEU A 9 -1.41 7.64 11.45
N VAL A 10 -1.14 6.66 12.32
CA VAL A 10 -2.13 6.15 13.28
C VAL A 10 -2.59 7.24 14.24
N SER A 11 -1.68 8.10 14.72
CA SER A 11 -2.03 9.23 15.58
C SER A 11 -2.93 10.24 14.87
N GLU A 12 -2.61 10.58 13.64
CA GLU A 12 -3.40 11.52 12.81
C GLU A 12 -4.80 10.96 12.53
N ILE A 13 -4.91 9.69 12.12
CA ILE A 13 -6.21 9.05 11.88
C ILE A 13 -7.04 9.02 13.17
N ARG A 14 -6.45 8.68 14.31
CA ARG A 14 -7.16 8.69 15.61
C ARG A 14 -7.69 10.07 15.97
N SER A 15 -6.98 11.14 15.64
CA SER A 15 -7.43 12.50 15.92
C SER A 15 -8.72 12.88 15.18
N THR A 16 -9.05 12.22 14.09
CA THR A 16 -10.31 12.40 13.34
C THR A 16 -11.51 11.70 13.99
N GLY A 17 -11.30 10.86 15.01
CA GLY A 17 -12.32 10.00 15.61
C GLY A 17 -12.59 8.70 14.86
N ALA A 18 -11.88 8.42 13.78
CA ALA A 18 -12.04 7.18 13.03
C ALA A 18 -11.52 5.97 13.83
N ARG A 19 -12.22 4.84 13.69
CA ARG A 19 -11.77 3.57 14.26
C ARG A 19 -10.67 2.98 13.39
N ILE A 20 -9.63 2.46 14.04
CA ILE A 20 -8.50 1.81 13.38
C ILE A 20 -8.50 0.34 13.74
N GLN A 21 -8.41 -0.50 12.73
CA GLN A 21 -8.15 -1.93 12.86
C GLN A 21 -6.70 -2.20 12.40
N PRO A 22 -5.74 -2.36 13.32
CA PRO A 22 -4.38 -2.74 12.95
C PRO A 22 -4.37 -4.16 12.41
N ILE A 23 -3.64 -4.37 11.33
CA ILE A 23 -3.38 -5.72 10.78
C ILE A 23 -1.93 -6.09 11.02
N SER A 24 -1.67 -7.36 11.29
CA SER A 24 -0.31 -7.89 11.46
C SER A 24 0.35 -8.18 10.11
N ASP A 25 -0.45 -8.60 9.14
CA ASP A 25 -0.05 -9.04 7.81
C ASP A 25 -1.23 -8.97 6.84
N GLY A 26 -1.00 -9.25 5.53
CA GLY A 26 -2.07 -9.36 4.54
C GLY A 26 -2.62 -8.03 4.04
N ASP A 27 -1.75 -7.08 3.71
CA ASP A 27 -2.12 -5.75 3.19
C ASP A 27 -2.92 -5.80 1.89
N VAL A 28 -2.60 -6.72 0.96
CA VAL A 28 -3.39 -6.94 -0.26
C VAL A 28 -4.82 -7.37 0.06
N GLN A 29 -5.00 -8.30 1.02
CA GLN A 29 -6.32 -8.73 1.45
C GLN A 29 -7.10 -7.58 2.09
N ALA A 30 -6.43 -6.77 2.91
CA ALA A 30 -7.05 -5.61 3.54
C ALA A 30 -7.45 -4.54 2.50
N ALA A 31 -6.65 -4.35 1.44
CA ALA A 31 -7.01 -3.47 0.32
C ALA A 31 -8.28 -3.98 -0.39
N ILE A 32 -8.32 -5.27 -0.71
CA ILE A 32 -9.48 -5.91 -1.35
C ILE A 32 -10.74 -5.76 -0.49
N ALA A 33 -10.63 -5.91 0.83
CA ALA A 33 -11.75 -5.75 1.75
C ALA A 33 -12.40 -4.36 1.67
N CYS A 34 -11.64 -3.31 1.32
CA CYS A 34 -12.19 -1.97 1.10
C CYS A 34 -13.10 -1.89 -0.14
N GLY A 35 -12.95 -2.81 -1.09
CA GLY A 35 -13.75 -2.86 -2.32
C GLY A 35 -15.07 -3.65 -2.19
N PHE A 36 -15.32 -4.26 -1.04
CA PHE A 36 -16.54 -5.05 -0.81
C PHE A 36 -17.41 -4.43 0.28
N GLU A 37 -18.72 -4.38 0.00
CA GLU A 37 -19.70 -4.00 1.00
C GLU A 37 -19.78 -5.04 2.13
N GLY A 38 -20.13 -4.60 3.33
CA GLY A 38 -20.34 -5.49 4.48
C GLY A 38 -19.08 -5.92 5.23
N THR A 39 -17.90 -5.63 4.73
CA THR A 39 -16.64 -5.95 5.42
C THR A 39 -16.35 -5.05 6.62
N GLY A 40 -16.99 -3.88 6.69
CA GLY A 40 -16.74 -2.85 7.70
C GLY A 40 -15.40 -2.13 7.53
N THR A 41 -14.65 -2.43 6.47
CA THR A 41 -13.37 -1.78 6.14
C THR A 41 -13.60 -0.77 5.02
N HIS A 42 -13.43 0.51 5.32
CA HIS A 42 -13.72 1.59 4.38
C HIS A 42 -12.47 2.14 3.69
N CYS A 43 -11.32 2.04 4.35
CA CYS A 43 -10.06 2.55 3.83
C CYS A 43 -8.88 1.76 4.39
N LEU A 44 -7.88 1.49 3.56
CA LEU A 44 -6.57 1.01 3.97
C LEU A 44 -5.55 2.13 3.77
N MET A 45 -4.78 2.41 4.81
CA MET A 45 -3.68 3.37 4.75
C MET A 45 -2.42 2.77 5.35
N GLY A 46 -1.29 3.00 4.71
CA GLY A 46 0.00 2.55 5.22
C GLY A 46 1.11 2.60 4.20
N ILE A 47 2.30 2.22 4.63
CA ILE A 47 3.50 2.10 3.81
C ILE A 47 3.84 0.62 3.72
N GLY A 48 3.85 0.09 2.51
CA GLY A 48 4.19 -1.29 2.19
C GLY A 48 5.22 -1.36 1.06
N ALA A 49 5.49 -2.56 0.57
CA ALA A 49 6.36 -2.72 -0.59
C ALA A 49 5.63 -2.36 -1.90
N ALA A 50 6.38 -1.90 -2.89
CA ALA A 50 5.82 -1.47 -4.17
C ALA A 50 5.06 -2.58 -4.93
N PRO A 51 5.53 -3.85 -4.96
CA PRO A 51 4.80 -4.94 -5.61
C PRO A 51 3.39 -5.13 -5.06
N GLU A 52 3.21 -5.12 -3.73
CA GLU A 52 1.91 -5.26 -3.08
C GLU A 52 1.00 -4.06 -3.41
N GLY A 53 1.57 -2.87 -3.56
CA GLY A 53 0.84 -1.69 -4.01
C GLY A 53 0.29 -1.86 -5.42
N VAL A 54 1.09 -2.35 -6.36
CA VAL A 54 0.67 -2.62 -7.75
C VAL A 54 -0.41 -3.71 -7.82
N ILE A 55 -0.23 -4.79 -7.05
CA ILE A 55 -1.21 -5.89 -6.98
C ILE A 55 -2.54 -5.38 -6.40
N SER A 56 -2.48 -4.58 -5.35
CA SER A 56 -3.67 -3.96 -4.74
C SER A 56 -4.36 -3.00 -5.71
N ALA A 57 -3.61 -2.21 -6.47
CA ALA A 57 -4.15 -1.33 -7.49
C ALA A 57 -4.88 -2.12 -8.60
N ALA A 58 -4.32 -3.26 -9.04
CA ALA A 58 -4.96 -4.13 -10.01
C ALA A 58 -6.27 -4.72 -9.48
N ALA A 59 -6.29 -5.18 -8.21
CA ALA A 59 -7.50 -5.67 -7.57
C ALA A 59 -8.56 -4.58 -7.46
N MET A 60 -8.20 -3.38 -7.02
CA MET A 60 -9.13 -2.26 -6.88
C MET A 60 -9.69 -1.81 -8.23
N ARG A 61 -8.89 -1.83 -9.30
CA ARG A 61 -9.39 -1.59 -10.66
C ARG A 61 -10.44 -2.61 -11.07
N ALA A 62 -10.19 -3.89 -10.83
CA ALA A 62 -11.13 -4.97 -11.16
C ALA A 62 -12.45 -4.87 -10.37
N LEU A 63 -12.40 -4.33 -9.15
CA LEU A 63 -13.55 -4.11 -8.27
C LEU A 63 -14.27 -2.78 -8.51
N GLY A 64 -13.72 -1.88 -9.33
CA GLY A 64 -14.24 -0.51 -9.48
C GLY A 64 -13.99 0.38 -8.26
N GLY A 65 -13.03 0.01 -7.42
CA GLY A 65 -12.63 0.77 -6.26
C GLY A 65 -11.59 1.85 -6.57
N HIS A 66 -11.23 2.62 -5.55
CA HIS A 66 -10.23 3.69 -5.64
C HIS A 66 -8.93 3.27 -4.98
N PHE A 67 -7.80 3.62 -5.59
CA PHE A 67 -6.46 3.38 -5.04
C PHE A 67 -5.51 4.47 -5.47
N GLN A 68 -4.74 4.97 -4.52
CA GLN A 68 -3.64 5.90 -4.76
C GLN A 68 -2.37 5.40 -4.08
N GLY A 69 -1.23 5.62 -4.73
CA GLY A 69 0.08 5.29 -4.19
C GLY A 69 1.10 6.38 -4.46
N GLN A 70 1.99 6.58 -3.49
CA GLN A 70 3.14 7.47 -3.62
C GLN A 70 4.40 6.71 -3.22
N LEU A 71 5.50 6.97 -3.93
CA LEU A 71 6.78 6.33 -3.63
C LEU A 71 7.39 6.91 -2.35
N VAL A 72 7.79 6.04 -1.43
CA VAL A 72 8.56 6.43 -0.24
C VAL A 72 10.04 6.14 -0.53
N TYR A 73 10.76 7.17 -0.89
CA TYR A 73 12.19 7.11 -1.22
C TYR A 73 13.12 7.49 -0.06
N ASP A 74 12.57 8.00 1.03
CA ASP A 74 13.32 8.35 2.23
C ASP A 74 13.35 7.17 3.22
N PRO A 75 14.54 6.55 3.44
CA PRO A 75 14.66 5.41 4.36
C PRO A 75 14.22 5.74 5.79
N ALA A 76 14.36 7.00 6.21
CA ALA A 76 13.92 7.44 7.55
C ALA A 76 12.41 7.34 7.72
N ILE A 77 11.64 7.50 6.64
CA ILE A 77 10.18 7.32 6.66
C ILE A 77 9.82 5.84 6.60
N ALA A 78 10.50 5.08 5.73
CA ALA A 78 10.24 3.65 5.54
C ALA A 78 10.56 2.81 6.79
N GLN A 79 11.57 3.19 7.56
CA GLN A 79 12.01 2.56 8.82
C GLN A 79 12.10 1.03 8.74
N THR A 80 12.66 0.50 7.65
CA THR A 80 12.87 -0.93 7.49
C THR A 80 14.36 -1.25 7.56
N SER A 81 14.72 -2.34 8.26
CA SER A 81 16.11 -2.81 8.34
C SER A 81 16.65 -3.28 6.98
N GLU A 82 15.76 -3.72 6.10
CA GLU A 82 16.09 -4.16 4.74
C GLU A 82 16.62 -3.01 3.86
N TRP A 83 16.38 -1.76 4.27
CA TRP A 83 16.74 -0.56 3.54
C TRP A 83 17.86 0.24 4.22
N ALA A 84 18.53 -0.36 5.20
CA ALA A 84 19.58 0.30 5.97
C ALA A 84 20.77 0.78 5.10
N ASP A 85 21.01 0.09 3.98
CA ASP A 85 22.09 0.43 3.05
C ASP A 85 21.69 1.46 1.97
N TYR A 86 20.44 1.91 1.99
CA TYR A 86 19.92 2.87 1.01
C TYR A 86 19.93 4.28 1.59
N THR A 87 20.46 5.21 0.82
CA THR A 87 20.36 6.64 1.12
C THR A 87 19.22 7.27 0.34
N LYS A 88 18.68 8.39 0.83
CA LYS A 88 17.66 9.15 0.12
C LYS A 88 18.12 9.54 -1.29
N GLU A 89 19.33 10.04 -1.41
CA GLU A 89 19.94 10.44 -2.69
C GLU A 89 20.14 9.26 -3.63
N GLY A 90 20.57 8.12 -3.08
CA GLY A 90 20.72 6.87 -3.84
C GLY A 90 19.39 6.37 -4.39
N ASN A 91 18.32 6.42 -3.59
CA ASN A 91 16.96 6.06 -4.03
C ASN A 91 16.45 6.99 -5.12
N ILE A 92 16.63 8.31 -4.96
CA ILE A 92 16.22 9.29 -5.98
C ILE A 92 16.97 9.05 -7.29
N LYS A 93 18.29 8.81 -7.23
CA LYS A 93 19.08 8.49 -8.41
C LYS A 93 18.54 7.24 -9.12
N ARG A 94 18.26 6.16 -8.37
CA ARG A 94 17.71 4.93 -8.91
C ARG A 94 16.33 5.12 -9.57
N LEU A 95 15.46 5.91 -8.94
CA LEU A 95 14.15 6.24 -9.51
C LEU A 95 14.30 6.98 -10.84
N ASN A 96 15.21 7.96 -10.91
CA ASN A 96 15.50 8.69 -12.14
C ASN A 96 16.06 7.78 -13.25
N GLU A 97 16.94 6.84 -12.91
CA GLU A 97 17.48 5.84 -13.86
C GLU A 97 16.36 4.91 -14.40
N MET A 98 15.29 4.68 -13.62
CA MET A 98 14.09 3.94 -14.03
C MET A 98 13.09 4.80 -14.82
N GLY A 99 13.40 6.08 -15.07
CA GLY A 99 12.53 7.02 -15.79
C GLY A 99 11.50 7.71 -14.91
N ILE A 100 11.56 7.55 -13.60
CA ILE A 100 10.67 8.21 -12.64
C ILE A 100 11.32 9.53 -12.22
N THR A 101 10.93 10.62 -12.88
CA THR A 101 11.50 11.97 -12.64
C THR A 101 10.69 12.78 -11.64
N ASP A 102 9.37 12.56 -11.56
CA ASP A 102 8.50 13.16 -10.57
C ASP A 102 8.38 12.18 -9.39
N ILE A 103 9.29 12.33 -8.42
CA ILE A 103 9.42 11.43 -7.28
C ILE A 103 8.31 11.60 -6.23
N ASP A 104 7.63 12.74 -6.24
CA ASP A 104 6.54 13.05 -5.31
C ASP A 104 5.16 12.80 -5.92
N LYS A 105 5.12 12.28 -7.14
CA LYS A 105 3.88 11.97 -7.84
C LYS A 105 3.00 11.00 -7.05
N ILE A 106 1.73 11.33 -6.98
CA ILE A 106 0.68 10.42 -6.54
C ILE A 106 0.17 9.67 -7.78
N TYR A 107 0.31 8.37 -7.76
CA TYR A 107 -0.14 7.47 -8.83
C TYR A 107 -1.55 6.98 -8.54
N GLU A 108 -2.40 7.01 -9.54
CA GLU A 108 -3.73 6.40 -9.52
C GLU A 108 -3.65 4.90 -9.87
N ALA A 109 -4.70 4.15 -9.53
CA ALA A 109 -4.77 2.71 -9.78
C ALA A 109 -4.49 2.32 -11.24
N ASN A 110 -4.95 3.11 -12.20
CA ASN A 110 -4.76 2.88 -13.64
C ASN A 110 -3.34 3.20 -14.14
N GLU A 111 -2.58 3.96 -13.39
CA GLU A 111 -1.17 4.23 -13.69
C GLU A 111 -0.27 3.14 -13.11
N LEU A 112 -0.61 2.62 -11.90
CA LEU A 112 0.13 1.55 -11.23
C LEU A 112 -0.11 0.18 -11.88
N ALA A 113 -1.35 -0.11 -12.25
CA ALA A 113 -1.74 -1.32 -12.96
C ALA A 113 -2.32 -0.91 -14.32
N SER A 114 -1.45 -0.53 -15.25
CA SER A 114 -1.83 -0.03 -16.57
C SER A 114 -2.42 -1.15 -17.46
N GLY A 115 -3.07 -0.75 -18.55
CA GLY A 115 -3.68 -1.65 -19.52
C GLY A 115 -5.19 -1.52 -19.57
N GLU A 116 -5.80 -1.87 -20.71
CA GLU A 116 -7.24 -1.77 -20.91
C GLU A 116 -8.00 -2.86 -20.16
N ASN A 117 -7.45 -4.07 -20.13
CA ASN A 117 -8.05 -5.23 -19.49
C ASN A 117 -7.21 -5.65 -18.29
N VAL A 118 -7.78 -5.55 -17.11
CA VAL A 118 -7.14 -5.96 -15.87
C VAL A 118 -7.99 -7.05 -15.21
N ALA A 119 -7.36 -8.16 -14.88
CA ALA A 119 -7.96 -9.24 -14.11
C ALA A 119 -7.14 -9.46 -12.84
N PHE A 120 -7.82 -9.76 -11.76
CA PHE A 120 -7.20 -10.14 -10.49
C PHE A 120 -7.69 -11.53 -10.09
N ALA A 121 -6.76 -12.39 -9.71
CA ALA A 121 -7.06 -13.70 -9.13
C ALA A 121 -6.19 -13.89 -7.89
N GLY A 122 -6.82 -14.20 -6.78
CA GLY A 122 -6.15 -14.44 -5.50
C GLY A 122 -6.59 -15.76 -4.88
N SER A 123 -5.65 -16.48 -4.29
CA SER A 123 -5.90 -17.69 -3.51
C SER A 123 -5.38 -17.46 -2.09
N GLY A 124 -6.25 -17.63 -1.10
CA GLY A 124 -5.88 -17.53 0.31
C GLY A 124 -5.49 -18.90 0.88
N ILE A 125 -4.37 -18.95 1.58
CA ILE A 125 -4.06 -20.07 2.47
C ILE A 125 -4.56 -19.65 3.85
N LEU A 126 -5.69 -20.21 4.27
CA LEU A 126 -6.25 -19.95 5.59
C LEU A 126 -5.55 -20.84 6.62
N SER A 127 -5.10 -20.23 7.69
CA SER A 127 -4.74 -20.98 8.89
C SER A 127 -6.01 -21.53 9.52
N LEU A 128 -6.06 -22.83 9.76
CA LEU A 128 -7.17 -23.50 10.47
C LEU A 128 -7.38 -23.00 11.91
N ILE A 129 -6.50 -22.13 12.39
CA ILE A 129 -6.55 -21.55 13.75
C ILE A 129 -7.53 -20.36 13.83
N HIS A 130 -8.02 -19.86 12.69
CA HIS A 130 -8.85 -18.65 12.61
C HIS A 130 -10.26 -18.91 12.04
N ILE A 131 -10.72 -20.14 12.12
CA ILE A 131 -12.10 -20.50 11.82
C ILE A 131 -12.90 -20.56 13.13
#